data_8edb1a34f70c3153013e9c213f4d9c37
#
_entry.id   8edb1a34f70c3153013e9c213f4d9c37
#
_cell.length_a   1.000
_cell.length_b   1.000
_cell.length_c   1.000
_cell.angle_alpha   90.00
_cell.angle_beta   90.00
_cell.angle_gamma   90.00
#
_symmetry.space_group_name_H-M   'P 1'
#
loop_
_entity.id
_entity.type
_entity.pdbx_description
1 polymer ?
#
loop_
_entity_poly.entity_id
_entity_poly.type
_entity_poly.pdbx_seq_one_letter_code
_entity_poly.pdbx_strand_id
1 'polypeptide(L)'
;MANETYKIAICDDSQADAEYIATLVKEWAKDRIVKIRTYPSAEAFMFNYAEEKDFDILLLDIEMGKMDGVTMAKAIRQDNESVQIVFITGYSEYIADGYDVAALHYLIKPVKTEQLLNVLDRAAERLKKNEKELLLKTADETVVMPVREIRYLDVQQNYVTVHGKTDVKVVKR
;
A
#
# COMPACT_ATOMS: atom_id res chain seq x y z
N MET A 1 17.95 -6.50 13.18
CA MET A 1 17.22 -5.83 12.10
C MET A 1 15.75 -6.19 12.20
N ALA A 2 14.87 -5.19 12.15
CA ALA A 2 13.43 -5.47 12.10
C ALA A 2 13.14 -6.22 10.79
N ASN A 3 12.49 -7.38 10.87
CA ASN A 3 12.01 -8.09 9.71
C ASN A 3 10.87 -7.27 9.09
N GLU A 4 11.10 -6.74 7.90
CA GLU A 4 10.08 -6.03 7.14
C GLU A 4 8.94 -6.97 6.80
N THR A 5 7.75 -6.63 7.22
CA THR A 5 6.54 -7.39 6.92
C THR A 5 5.68 -6.62 5.93
N TYR A 6 5.32 -7.27 4.83
CA TYR A 6 4.45 -6.71 3.79
C TYR A 6 3.22 -7.56 3.59
N LYS A 7 2.08 -6.91 3.42
CA LYS A 7 0.82 -7.55 3.06
C LYS A 7 0.46 -7.16 1.64
N ILE A 8 0.45 -8.14 0.75
CA ILE A 8 0.28 -7.95 -0.69
C ILE A 8 -0.99 -8.66 -1.15
N ALA A 9 -1.84 -7.94 -1.86
CA ALA A 9 -2.98 -8.51 -2.57
C ALA A 9 -2.70 -8.60 -4.07
N ILE A 10 -3.09 -9.71 -4.66
CA ILE A 10 -3.07 -9.95 -6.11
C ILE A 10 -4.51 -10.13 -6.55
N CYS A 11 -5.00 -9.27 -7.44
CA CYS A 11 -6.33 -9.35 -8.01
C CYS A 11 -6.23 -9.62 -9.51
N ASP A 12 -6.66 -10.79 -9.94
CA ASP A 12 -6.63 -11.22 -11.32
C ASP A 12 -7.67 -12.31 -11.53
N ASP A 13 -8.51 -12.22 -12.56
CA ASP A 13 -9.51 -13.22 -12.88
C ASP A 13 -8.93 -14.48 -13.56
N SER A 14 -7.69 -14.38 -14.05
CA SER A 14 -6.92 -15.54 -14.50
C SER A 14 -6.16 -16.16 -13.33
N GLN A 15 -6.59 -17.32 -12.87
CA GLN A 15 -5.92 -18.06 -11.80
C GLN A 15 -4.46 -18.36 -12.13
N ALA A 16 -4.16 -18.72 -13.38
CA ALA A 16 -2.81 -19.00 -13.83
C ALA A 16 -1.89 -17.77 -13.72
N ASP A 17 -2.40 -16.59 -14.11
CA ASP A 17 -1.66 -15.34 -13.99
C ASP A 17 -1.44 -14.95 -12.52
N ALA A 18 -2.46 -15.07 -11.69
CA ALA A 18 -2.35 -14.80 -10.26
C ALA A 18 -1.33 -15.70 -9.57
N GLU A 19 -1.33 -17.00 -9.89
CA GLU A 19 -0.35 -17.97 -9.36
C GLU A 19 1.09 -17.64 -9.82
N TYR A 20 1.25 -17.28 -11.09
CA TYR A 20 2.54 -16.87 -11.64
C TYR A 20 3.08 -15.62 -10.92
N ILE A 21 2.25 -14.59 -10.78
CA ILE A 21 2.62 -13.36 -10.05
C ILE A 21 2.96 -13.69 -8.59
N ALA A 22 2.18 -14.53 -7.92
CA ALA A 22 2.45 -14.96 -6.56
C ALA A 22 3.81 -15.67 -6.42
N THR A 23 4.19 -16.45 -7.41
CA THR A 23 5.52 -17.10 -7.46
C THR A 23 6.64 -16.07 -7.51
N LEU A 24 6.50 -15.01 -8.34
CA LEU A 24 7.48 -13.95 -8.43
C LEU A 24 7.56 -13.12 -7.13
N VAL A 25 6.43 -12.87 -6.49
CA VAL A 25 6.40 -12.19 -5.19
C VAL A 25 7.10 -13.02 -4.12
N LYS A 26 6.93 -14.33 -4.11
CA LYS A 26 7.65 -15.23 -3.19
C LYS A 26 9.16 -15.22 -3.43
N GLU A 27 9.59 -15.06 -4.66
CA GLU A 27 11.02 -14.89 -4.97
C GLU A 27 11.56 -13.59 -4.38
N TRP A 28 10.82 -12.50 -4.50
CA TRP A 28 11.16 -11.22 -3.87
C TRP A 28 11.18 -11.30 -2.34
N ALA A 29 10.37 -12.19 -1.76
CA ALA A 29 10.19 -12.34 -0.32
C ALA A 29 11.29 -13.12 0.39
N LYS A 30 12.36 -13.58 -0.28
CA LYS A 30 13.40 -14.43 0.31
C LYS A 30 13.99 -13.86 1.61
N ASP A 31 14.14 -12.54 1.69
CA ASP A 31 14.72 -11.85 2.84
C ASP A 31 13.69 -11.02 3.62
N ARG A 32 12.40 -11.24 3.37
CA ARG A 32 11.28 -10.45 3.92
C ARG A 32 10.17 -11.35 4.40
N ILE A 33 9.35 -10.85 5.32
CA ILE A 33 8.10 -11.53 5.68
C ILE A 33 6.99 -10.96 4.80
N VAL A 34 6.39 -11.79 3.96
CA VAL A 34 5.31 -11.36 3.04
C VAL A 34 4.09 -12.25 3.22
N LYS A 35 2.94 -11.60 3.44
CA LYS A 35 1.63 -12.25 3.42
C LYS A 35 0.97 -11.94 2.09
N ILE A 36 0.71 -12.97 1.30
CA ILE A 36 0.09 -12.86 -0.02
C ILE A 36 -1.34 -13.36 0.04
N ARG A 37 -2.28 -12.55 -0.48
CA ARG A 37 -3.65 -12.96 -0.71
C ARG A 37 -4.02 -12.75 -2.17
N THR A 38 -4.69 -13.72 -2.77
CA THR A 38 -5.17 -13.65 -4.15
C THR A 38 -6.68 -13.54 -4.18
N TYR A 39 -7.19 -12.73 -5.10
CA TYR A 39 -8.62 -12.51 -5.30
C TYR A 39 -8.96 -12.66 -6.78
N PRO A 40 -10.01 -13.42 -7.13
CA PRO A 40 -10.38 -13.68 -8.51
C PRO A 40 -11.15 -12.52 -9.16
N SER A 41 -11.51 -11.51 -8.41
CA SER A 41 -12.27 -10.35 -8.89
C SER A 41 -12.08 -9.14 -8.01
N ALA A 42 -12.36 -7.96 -8.55
CA ALA A 42 -12.39 -6.71 -7.79
C ALA A 42 -13.45 -6.76 -6.69
N GLU A 43 -14.62 -7.33 -6.97
CA GLU A 43 -15.72 -7.47 -6.01
C GLU A 43 -15.31 -8.34 -4.81
N ALA A 44 -14.62 -9.45 -5.06
CA ALA A 44 -14.12 -10.33 -3.99
C ALA A 44 -13.11 -9.61 -3.08
N PHE A 45 -12.21 -8.81 -3.68
CA PHE A 45 -11.29 -8.00 -2.91
C PHE A 45 -12.02 -6.93 -2.09
N MET A 46 -12.91 -6.16 -2.71
CA MET A 46 -13.63 -5.07 -2.03
C MET A 46 -14.50 -5.56 -0.89
N PHE A 47 -15.08 -6.74 -1.02
CA PHE A 47 -15.82 -7.39 0.07
C PHE A 47 -14.94 -7.62 1.30
N ASN A 48 -13.74 -8.15 1.09
CA ASN A 48 -12.77 -8.37 2.17
C ASN A 48 -12.17 -7.05 2.69
N TYR A 49 -11.92 -6.11 1.79
CA TYR A 49 -11.30 -4.82 2.11
C TYR A 49 -12.18 -3.96 3.04
N ALA A 50 -13.48 -4.12 3.00
CA ALA A 50 -14.39 -3.44 3.91
C ALA A 50 -14.07 -3.71 5.39
N GLU A 51 -13.56 -4.90 5.70
CA GLU A 51 -13.19 -5.32 7.05
C GLU A 51 -11.68 -5.24 7.31
N GLU A 52 -10.86 -5.47 6.29
CA GLU A 52 -9.40 -5.59 6.41
C GLU A 52 -8.70 -4.67 5.41
N LYS A 53 -8.29 -3.49 5.85
CA LYS A 53 -7.74 -2.41 5.02
C LYS A 53 -6.22 -2.26 5.08
N ASP A 54 -5.51 -3.14 5.76
CA ASP A 54 -4.08 -3.02 6.07
C ASP A 54 -3.13 -3.58 5.00
N PHE A 55 -3.53 -3.53 3.73
CA PHE A 55 -2.66 -3.91 2.64
C PHE A 55 -1.60 -2.83 2.35
N ASP A 56 -0.38 -3.29 2.05
CA ASP A 56 0.75 -2.42 1.71
C ASP A 56 0.91 -2.24 0.21
N ILE A 57 0.71 -3.32 -0.55
CA ILE A 57 0.90 -3.35 -2.01
C ILE A 57 -0.28 -4.08 -2.64
N LEU A 58 -0.82 -3.50 -3.71
CA LEU A 58 -1.86 -4.11 -4.54
C LEU A 58 -1.31 -4.33 -5.95
N LEU A 59 -1.36 -5.57 -6.41
CA LEU A 59 -1.03 -5.97 -7.78
C LEU A 59 -2.34 -6.30 -8.47
N LEU A 60 -2.78 -5.43 -9.38
CA LEU A 60 -4.12 -5.43 -9.93
C LEU A 60 -4.11 -5.65 -11.44
N ASP A 61 -4.86 -6.63 -11.92
CA ASP A 61 -5.30 -6.62 -13.31
C ASP A 61 -6.39 -5.55 -13.51
N ILE A 62 -6.51 -5.02 -14.70
CA ILE A 62 -7.52 -4.03 -15.04
C ILE A 62 -8.82 -4.71 -15.48
N GLU A 63 -8.74 -5.62 -16.41
CA GLU A 63 -9.94 -6.32 -16.91
C GLU A 63 -10.30 -7.52 -16.04
N MET A 64 -11.28 -7.33 -15.16
CA MET A 64 -11.74 -8.33 -14.20
C MET A 64 -13.26 -8.34 -14.04
N GLY A 65 -13.99 -8.81 -15.03
CA GLY A 65 -15.45 -8.97 -14.89
C GLY A 65 -16.21 -7.64 -14.81
N LYS A 66 -17.08 -7.48 -13.80
CA LYS A 66 -17.99 -6.33 -13.70
C LYS A 66 -17.30 -5.04 -13.25
N MET A 67 -16.48 -5.12 -12.20
CA MET A 67 -15.66 -4.00 -11.73
C MET A 67 -14.25 -4.19 -12.27
N ASP A 68 -13.73 -3.19 -12.97
CA ASP A 68 -12.35 -3.19 -13.41
C ASP A 68 -11.38 -2.74 -12.31
N GLY A 69 -10.08 -3.02 -12.51
CA GLY A 69 -9.04 -2.68 -11.55
C GLY A 69 -8.85 -1.19 -11.33
N VAL A 70 -9.12 -0.35 -12.32
CA VAL A 70 -9.03 1.12 -12.19
C VAL A 70 -10.14 1.65 -11.29
N THR A 71 -11.36 1.20 -11.49
CA THR A 71 -12.51 1.57 -10.65
C THR A 71 -12.28 1.14 -9.20
N MET A 72 -11.77 -0.07 -9.00
CA MET A 72 -11.38 -0.58 -7.68
C MET A 72 -10.29 0.30 -7.03
N ALA A 73 -9.25 0.64 -7.78
CA ALA A 73 -8.16 1.50 -7.30
C ALA A 73 -8.64 2.90 -6.89
N LYS A 74 -9.56 3.50 -7.66
CA LYS A 74 -10.19 4.78 -7.32
C LYS A 74 -10.96 4.70 -6.01
N ALA A 75 -11.72 3.64 -5.79
CA ALA A 75 -12.45 3.42 -4.54
C ALA A 75 -11.50 3.28 -3.35
N ILE A 76 -10.41 2.55 -3.49
CA ILE A 76 -9.40 2.38 -2.44
C ILE A 76 -8.70 3.70 -2.11
N ARG A 77 -8.36 4.50 -3.12
CA ARG A 77 -7.69 5.80 -2.92
C ARG A 77 -8.51 6.82 -2.15
N GLN A 78 -9.81 6.68 -2.08
CA GLN A 78 -10.67 7.58 -1.29
C GLN A 78 -10.34 7.52 0.21
N ASP A 79 -9.90 6.38 0.71
CA ASP A 79 -9.59 6.21 2.14
C ASP A 79 -8.17 5.72 2.44
N ASN A 80 -7.37 5.40 1.42
CA ASN A 80 -6.00 4.91 1.58
C ASN A 80 -5.04 5.50 0.54
N GLU A 81 -4.32 6.53 0.95
CA GLU A 81 -3.33 7.20 0.09
C GLU A 81 -1.96 6.50 0.10
N SER A 82 -1.67 5.71 1.12
CA SER A 82 -0.33 5.13 1.34
C SER A 82 -0.11 3.78 0.65
N VAL A 83 -1.16 3.03 0.35
CA VAL A 83 -1.04 1.74 -0.33
C VAL A 83 -0.40 1.91 -1.71
N GLN A 84 0.55 1.05 -2.04
CA GLN A 84 1.21 1.07 -3.35
C GLN A 84 0.41 0.26 -4.35
N ILE A 85 -0.01 0.88 -5.44
CA ILE A 85 -0.79 0.24 -6.49
C ILE A 85 0.07 0.02 -7.72
N VAL A 86 0.09 -1.21 -8.21
CA VAL A 86 0.76 -1.61 -9.46
C VAL A 86 -0.27 -2.31 -10.33
N PHE A 87 -0.48 -1.80 -11.53
CA PHE A 87 -1.32 -2.48 -12.51
C PHE A 87 -0.50 -3.51 -13.30
N ILE A 88 -1.05 -4.69 -13.45
CA ILE A 88 -0.48 -5.79 -14.23
C ILE A 88 -1.54 -6.30 -15.18
N THR A 89 -1.45 -5.95 -16.45
CA THR A 89 -2.51 -6.20 -17.43
C THR A 89 -1.96 -6.51 -18.82
N GLY A 90 -2.77 -7.15 -19.65
CA GLY A 90 -2.45 -7.38 -21.07
C GLY A 90 -2.68 -6.17 -21.97
N TYR A 91 -3.23 -5.06 -21.45
CA TYR A 91 -3.70 -3.93 -22.24
C TYR A 91 -2.94 -2.65 -21.91
N SER A 92 -2.28 -2.04 -22.92
CA SER A 92 -1.48 -0.81 -22.75
C SER A 92 -2.30 0.48 -22.76
N GLU A 93 -3.54 0.43 -23.22
CA GLU A 93 -4.43 1.59 -23.38
C GLU A 93 -4.86 2.26 -22.08
N TYR A 94 -4.74 1.55 -20.96
CA TYR A 94 -5.13 2.04 -19.64
C TYR A 94 -4.01 2.75 -18.85
N ILE A 95 -2.86 2.99 -19.46
CA ILE A 95 -1.71 3.62 -18.77
C ILE A 95 -2.09 5.00 -18.21
N ALA A 96 -2.88 5.78 -18.96
CA ALA A 96 -3.32 7.11 -18.53
C ALA A 96 -4.19 7.05 -17.24
N ASP A 97 -5.03 6.03 -17.09
CA ASP A 97 -5.89 5.87 -15.92
C ASP A 97 -5.10 5.60 -14.62
N GLY A 98 -3.90 5.06 -14.75
CA GLY A 98 -3.00 4.86 -13.61
C GLY A 98 -2.54 6.16 -12.93
N TYR A 99 -2.48 7.27 -13.67
CA TYR A 99 -2.14 8.58 -13.10
C TYR A 99 -3.20 9.09 -12.14
N ASP A 100 -4.47 8.87 -12.43
CA ASP A 100 -5.59 9.33 -11.61
C ASP A 100 -5.62 8.69 -10.21
N VAL A 101 -5.04 7.50 -10.07
CA VAL A 101 -4.97 6.79 -8.81
C VAL A 101 -3.57 6.81 -8.18
N ALA A 102 -2.66 7.59 -8.73
CA ALA A 102 -1.26 7.63 -8.32
C ALA A 102 -0.64 6.22 -8.23
N ALA A 103 -0.84 5.41 -9.25
CA ALA A 103 -0.23 4.10 -9.35
C ALA A 103 1.30 4.22 -9.39
N LEU A 104 1.96 3.30 -8.70
CA LEU A 104 3.43 3.26 -8.68
C LEU A 104 3.99 2.89 -10.04
N HIS A 105 3.36 1.93 -10.69
CA HIS A 105 3.82 1.44 -11.99
C HIS A 105 2.72 0.69 -12.74
N TYR A 106 2.97 0.46 -14.02
CA TYR A 106 2.11 -0.24 -14.94
C TYR A 106 2.94 -1.29 -15.69
N LEU A 107 2.65 -2.57 -15.47
CA LEU A 107 3.34 -3.68 -16.11
C LEU A 107 2.45 -4.37 -17.13
N ILE A 108 3.00 -4.68 -18.29
CA ILE A 108 2.30 -5.39 -19.35
C ILE A 108 2.61 -6.89 -19.25
N LYS A 109 1.56 -7.70 -19.30
CA LYS A 109 1.69 -9.16 -19.37
C LYS A 109 2.28 -9.59 -20.72
N PRO A 110 3.13 -10.62 -20.78
CA PRO A 110 3.66 -11.42 -19.66
C PRO A 110 4.71 -10.65 -18.84
N VAL A 111 4.53 -10.67 -17.52
CA VAL A 111 5.43 -9.94 -16.60
C VAL A 111 6.78 -10.64 -16.54
N LYS A 112 7.83 -9.87 -16.73
CA LYS A 112 9.20 -10.37 -16.52
C LYS A 112 9.57 -10.30 -15.04
N THR A 113 10.23 -11.33 -14.54
CA THR A 113 10.65 -11.44 -13.14
C THR A 113 11.38 -10.17 -12.68
N GLU A 114 12.41 -9.76 -13.40
CA GLU A 114 13.22 -8.59 -13.07
C GLU A 114 12.39 -7.30 -12.95
N GLN A 115 11.44 -7.09 -13.85
CA GLN A 115 10.58 -5.90 -13.82
C GLN A 115 9.71 -5.87 -12.55
N LEU A 116 9.09 -6.99 -12.19
CA LEU A 116 8.25 -7.04 -10.99
C LEU A 116 9.08 -6.88 -9.71
N LEU A 117 10.23 -7.54 -9.63
CA LEU A 117 11.11 -7.42 -8.46
C LEU A 117 11.57 -5.96 -8.25
N ASN A 118 11.95 -5.27 -9.33
CA ASN A 118 12.34 -3.86 -9.27
C ASN A 118 11.18 -2.95 -8.81
N VAL A 119 9.98 -3.22 -9.29
CA VAL A 119 8.78 -2.46 -8.87
C VAL A 119 8.44 -2.70 -7.41
N LEU A 120 8.56 -3.94 -6.93
CA LEU A 120 8.36 -4.28 -5.52
C LEU A 120 9.41 -3.61 -4.60
N ASP A 121 10.66 -3.54 -5.04
CA ASP A 121 11.70 -2.80 -4.31
C ASP A 121 11.35 -1.30 -4.20
N ARG A 122 10.87 -0.70 -5.27
CA ARG A 122 10.41 0.70 -5.27
C ARG A 122 9.20 0.91 -4.37
N ALA A 123 8.26 -0.04 -4.36
CA ALA A 123 7.11 -0.01 -3.45
C ALA A 123 7.58 -0.05 -1.99
N ALA A 124 8.48 -0.94 -1.65
CA ALA A 124 9.06 -1.06 -0.30
C ALA A 124 9.77 0.22 0.13
N GLU A 125 10.56 0.85 -0.75
CA GLU A 125 11.22 2.13 -0.48
C GLU A 125 10.22 3.26 -0.20
N ARG A 126 9.14 3.35 -0.97
CA ARG A 126 8.09 4.35 -0.75
C ARG A 126 7.36 4.14 0.58
N LEU A 127 7.08 2.89 0.93
CA LEU A 127 6.46 2.54 2.21
C LEU A 127 7.35 2.94 3.38
N LYS A 128 8.65 2.71 3.30
CA LYS A 128 9.63 3.17 4.32
C LYS A 128 9.69 4.69 4.44
N LYS A 129 9.64 5.42 3.34
CA LYS A 129 9.62 6.90 3.36
C LYS A 129 8.34 7.44 3.99
N ASN A 130 7.23 6.72 3.85
CA ASN A 130 5.95 7.06 4.47
C ASN A 130 5.90 6.70 5.95
N GLU A 131 6.83 5.88 6.45
CA GLU A 131 7.03 5.55 7.87
C GLU A 131 7.86 6.59 8.62
N LYS A 132 7.85 7.85 8.19
CA LYS A 132 8.46 8.92 8.98
C LYS A 132 7.85 8.96 10.36
N GLU A 133 8.71 8.94 11.35
CA GLU A 133 8.36 8.97 12.75
C GLU A 133 8.76 10.31 13.36
N LEU A 134 7.91 10.82 14.21
CA LEU A 134 8.20 12.01 15.01
C LEU A 134 8.52 11.57 16.44
N LEU A 135 9.70 11.95 16.93
CA LEU A 135 10.09 11.77 18.31
C LEU A 135 9.52 12.90 19.14
N LEU A 136 8.56 12.57 20.01
CA LEU A 136 7.90 13.51 20.91
C LEU A 136 8.47 13.34 22.32
N LYS A 137 9.11 14.37 22.82
CA LYS A 137 9.55 14.44 24.23
C LYS A 137 8.45 15.09 25.05
N THR A 138 7.68 14.27 25.77
CA THR A 138 6.70 14.74 26.74
C THR A 138 7.39 14.98 28.11
N ALA A 139 6.65 15.46 29.09
CA ALA A 139 7.20 15.69 30.43
C ALA A 139 7.71 14.39 31.09
N ASP A 140 7.06 13.27 30.79
CA ASP A 140 7.28 12.00 31.49
C ASP A 140 8.00 10.94 30.65
N GLU A 141 7.93 11.04 29.30
CA GLU A 141 8.45 9.98 28.43
C GLU A 141 8.86 10.53 27.04
N THR A 142 9.60 9.72 26.30
CA THR A 142 9.80 9.94 24.87
C THR A 142 8.93 8.97 24.08
N VAL A 143 8.04 9.52 23.25
CA VAL A 143 7.10 8.74 22.44
C VAL A 143 7.48 8.87 20.96
N VAL A 144 7.50 7.75 20.27
CA VAL A 144 7.65 7.70 18.81
C VAL A 144 6.26 7.64 18.20
N MET A 145 5.93 8.62 17.37
CA MET A 145 4.63 8.67 16.68
C MET A 145 4.84 8.70 15.17
N PRO A 146 4.29 7.71 14.43
CA PRO A 146 4.33 7.75 12.98
C PRO A 146 3.62 8.99 12.44
N VAL A 147 4.27 9.71 11.52
CA VAL A 147 3.72 10.95 10.95
C VAL A 147 2.35 10.70 10.29
N ARG A 148 2.13 9.53 9.69
CA ARG A 148 0.84 9.13 9.11
C ARG A 148 -0.32 9.05 10.12
N GLU A 149 -0.02 8.94 11.40
CA GLU A 149 -1.02 8.90 12.48
C GLU A 149 -1.38 10.28 13.01
N ILE A 150 -0.61 11.29 12.66
CA ILE A 150 -0.84 12.67 13.08
C ILE A 150 -1.93 13.27 12.20
N ARG A 151 -2.99 13.79 12.85
CA ARG A 151 -4.07 14.50 12.17
C ARG A 151 -3.78 15.98 12.05
N TYR A 152 -3.42 16.60 13.17
CA TYR A 152 -3.06 18.04 13.21
C TYR A 152 -2.24 18.34 14.46
N LEU A 153 -1.64 19.50 14.43
CA LEU A 153 -0.89 20.07 15.56
C LEU A 153 -1.60 21.33 16.03
N ASP A 154 -1.72 21.48 17.34
CA ASP A 154 -2.17 22.71 17.98
C ASP A 154 -1.05 23.32 18.80
N VAL A 155 -0.86 24.62 18.68
CA VAL A 155 0.22 25.35 19.37
C VAL A 155 -0.38 26.39 20.29
N GLN A 156 -0.17 26.22 21.58
CA GLN A 156 -0.61 27.18 22.59
C GLN A 156 0.59 27.59 23.46
N GLN A 157 0.99 28.86 23.36
CA GLN A 157 2.12 29.40 24.12
C GLN A 157 3.40 28.55 23.96
N ASN A 158 3.77 27.81 24.99
CA ASN A 158 4.98 26.99 25.03
C ASN A 158 4.72 25.49 24.87
N TYR A 159 3.51 25.14 24.48
CA TYR A 159 3.12 23.75 24.31
C TYR A 159 2.66 23.47 22.88
N VAL A 160 3.02 22.31 22.39
CA VAL A 160 2.53 21.74 21.13
C VAL A 160 1.73 20.50 21.47
N THR A 161 0.46 20.48 21.08
CA THR A 161 -0.38 19.29 21.22
C THR A 161 -0.42 18.57 19.88
N VAL A 162 -0.01 17.32 19.89
CA VAL A 162 -0.04 16.45 18.70
C VAL A 162 -1.27 15.57 18.77
N HIS A 163 -2.20 15.80 17.88
CA HIS A 163 -3.44 15.02 17.77
C HIS A 163 -3.27 13.88 16.78
N GLY A 164 -3.14 12.68 17.29
CA GLY A 164 -3.11 11.44 16.51
C GLY A 164 -4.49 10.88 16.20
N LYS A 165 -4.54 9.78 15.49
CA LYS A 165 -5.80 9.06 15.18
C LYS A 165 -6.44 8.45 16.41
N THR A 166 -5.63 7.99 17.35
CA THR A 166 -6.05 7.31 18.59
C THR A 166 -5.60 8.02 19.85
N ASP A 167 -4.53 8.82 19.78
CA ASP A 167 -3.86 9.42 20.92
C ASP A 167 -3.68 10.93 20.77
N VAL A 168 -3.55 11.61 21.93
CA VAL A 168 -3.16 13.00 22.00
C VAL A 168 -1.91 13.13 22.88
N LYS A 169 -0.87 13.77 22.40
CA LYS A 169 0.38 13.98 23.14
C LYS A 169 0.70 15.48 23.24
N VAL A 170 1.10 15.91 24.43
CA VAL A 170 1.49 17.30 24.69
C VAL A 170 3.01 17.38 24.88
N VAL A 171 3.62 18.23 24.09
CA VAL A 171 5.08 18.46 24.10
C VAL A 171 5.36 19.90 24.52
N LYS A 172 6.29 20.09 25.44
CA LYS A 172 6.77 21.43 25.77
C LYS A 172 7.73 21.91 24.68
N ARG A 173 7.50 23.09 24.20
CA ARG A 173 8.31 23.74 23.18
C ARG A 173 9.72 24.10 23.69
#